data_b446391e207aaef698dc9a813f50bdb9
#
_entry.id   b446391e207aaef698dc9a813f50bdb9
#
_cell.length_a   1.000
_cell.length_b   1.000
_cell.length_c   1.000
_cell.angle_alpha   90.00
_cell.angle_beta   90.00
_cell.angle_gamma   90.00
#
_symmetry.space_group_name_H-M   'P 1'
#
loop_
_entity.id
_entity.type
_entity.pdbx_description
1 polymer ?
#
loop_
_entity_poly.entity_id
_entity_poly.type
_entity_poly.pdbx_seq_one_letter_code
_entity_poly.pdbx_strand_id
1 'polypeptide(L)'
;MHSRSSLISGLGFALAACALWGAIFLVPAMLPEFSPLQITFGRFVLYGVVALCVFLPRATRLLPRLQAADIRHLVWLALTGNVVYFALVATAVQWIGMAVTSLIVGLVPVTVPLLGRNTHGALPLRRMLAPMALILTGIVLVNAHALTTGPEGSQGRYLLGVLMAVLAMLCWSRYALDNTRYLAQSRFNGTEWSTLWGLVVGLISALLWALLWLVSPEASGANNPDIPAQRWQLFWLLNLAVAVLSSWLGNWMWNAASQRLPITFVGQLLVFETLFALAYHFLYEQRLPRLGELAPMLLILAGLAWSLRRYQAAGRAAA
;
A
#
# COMPACT_ATOMS: atom_id res chain seq x y z
N MET A 1 -20.53 12.19 20.96
CA MET A 1 -20.79 12.97 19.72
C MET A 1 -19.51 13.68 19.34
N HIS A 2 -18.95 13.38 18.14
CA HIS A 2 -17.77 14.09 17.65
C HIS A 2 -18.17 15.53 17.27
N SER A 3 -17.39 16.52 17.71
CA SER A 3 -17.64 17.91 17.32
C SER A 3 -17.41 18.07 15.80
N ARG A 4 -18.09 19.03 15.18
CA ARG A 4 -17.94 19.35 13.75
C ARG A 4 -16.47 19.65 13.39
N SER A 5 -15.74 20.31 14.28
CA SER A 5 -14.30 20.59 14.14
C SER A 5 -13.47 19.29 14.14
N SER A 6 -13.79 18.32 15.00
CA SER A 6 -13.12 17.02 15.04
C SER A 6 -13.33 16.21 13.75
N LEU A 7 -14.53 16.27 13.15
CA LEU A 7 -14.82 15.59 11.89
C LEU A 7 -14.04 16.19 10.72
N ILE A 8 -13.99 17.54 10.63
CA ILE A 8 -13.25 18.24 9.56
C ILE A 8 -11.75 17.96 9.66
N SER A 9 -11.17 18.05 10.87
CA SER A 9 -9.75 17.74 11.07
C SER A 9 -9.43 16.28 10.78
N GLY A 10 -10.31 15.35 11.17
CA GLY A 10 -10.17 13.92 10.85
C GLY A 10 -10.17 13.65 9.35
N LEU A 11 -11.06 14.31 8.60
CA LEU A 11 -11.10 14.21 7.14
C LEU A 11 -9.82 14.76 6.51
N GLY A 12 -9.33 15.91 6.98
CA GLY A 12 -8.06 16.49 6.50
C GLY A 12 -6.88 15.55 6.71
N PHE A 13 -6.76 14.94 7.89
CA PHE A 13 -5.71 13.94 8.15
C PHE A 13 -5.83 12.70 7.25
N ALA A 14 -7.04 12.20 7.02
CA ALA A 14 -7.24 11.03 6.15
C ALA A 14 -6.86 11.32 4.70
N LEU A 15 -7.30 12.47 4.16
CA LEU A 15 -6.96 12.88 2.80
C LEU A 15 -5.45 13.10 2.62
N ALA A 16 -4.79 13.74 3.60
CA ALA A 16 -3.35 13.92 3.59
C ALA A 16 -2.60 12.57 3.63
N ALA A 17 -3.03 11.64 4.47
CA ALA A 17 -2.47 10.28 4.49
C ALA A 17 -2.63 9.57 3.14
N CYS A 18 -3.82 9.63 2.54
CA CYS A 18 -4.08 9.04 1.22
C CYS A 18 -3.23 9.68 0.12
N ALA A 19 -3.02 11.00 0.16
CA ALA A 19 -2.14 11.69 -0.78
C ALA A 19 -0.69 11.20 -0.64
N LEU A 20 -0.18 11.07 0.58
CA LEU A 20 1.16 10.55 0.83
C LEU A 20 1.31 9.07 0.40
N TRP A 21 0.28 8.26 0.59
CA TRP A 21 0.31 6.85 0.19
C TRP A 21 0.17 6.68 -1.32
N GLY A 22 -0.67 7.48 -1.99
CA GLY A 22 -0.75 7.47 -3.45
C GLY A 22 0.59 7.79 -4.14
N ALA A 23 1.46 8.57 -3.49
CA ALA A 23 2.78 8.90 -4.02
C ALA A 23 3.77 7.72 -4.03
N ILE A 24 3.51 6.63 -3.29
CA ILE A 24 4.40 5.45 -3.28
C ILE A 24 4.52 4.78 -4.65
N PHE A 25 3.49 4.89 -5.48
CA PHE A 25 3.47 4.32 -6.82
C PHE A 25 4.36 5.10 -7.81
N LEU A 26 4.71 6.36 -7.51
CA LEU A 26 5.62 7.17 -8.33
C LEU A 26 7.04 6.63 -8.29
N VAL A 27 7.52 6.18 -7.14
CA VAL A 27 8.93 5.84 -6.95
C VAL A 27 9.42 4.75 -7.92
N PRO A 28 8.73 3.60 -8.08
CA PRO A 28 9.13 2.60 -9.06
C PRO A 28 9.00 3.09 -10.51
N ALA A 29 8.08 4.01 -10.80
CA ALA A 29 7.93 4.60 -12.13
C ALA A 29 9.05 5.58 -12.46
N MET A 30 9.55 6.32 -11.46
CA MET A 30 10.64 7.30 -11.61
C MET A 30 12.04 6.66 -11.60
N LEU A 31 12.15 5.41 -11.16
CA LEU A 31 13.41 4.67 -11.00
C LEU A 31 13.41 3.35 -11.79
N PRO A 32 13.16 3.39 -13.12
CA PRO A 32 13.03 2.16 -13.91
C PRO A 32 14.34 1.38 -14.07
N GLU A 33 15.49 2.03 -13.86
CA GLU A 33 16.83 1.42 -13.90
C GLU A 33 17.17 0.63 -12.64
N PHE A 34 16.45 0.87 -11.55
CA PHE A 34 16.62 0.10 -10.30
C PHE A 34 15.63 -1.06 -10.24
N SER A 35 16.08 -2.20 -9.75
CA SER A 35 15.19 -3.35 -9.59
C SER A 35 14.09 -3.07 -8.53
N PRO A 36 12.93 -3.73 -8.63
CA PRO A 36 11.88 -3.62 -7.61
C PRO A 36 12.37 -3.95 -6.20
N LEU A 37 13.30 -4.91 -6.07
CA LEU A 37 13.89 -5.28 -4.78
C LEU A 37 14.80 -4.20 -4.23
N GLN A 38 15.63 -3.55 -5.07
CA GLN A 38 16.46 -2.42 -4.64
C GLN A 38 15.60 -1.27 -4.09
N ILE A 39 14.54 -0.89 -4.83
CA ILE A 39 13.62 0.16 -4.41
C ILE A 39 12.93 -0.21 -3.09
N THR A 40 12.51 -1.47 -2.96
CA THR A 40 11.88 -1.97 -1.74
C THR A 40 12.82 -1.92 -0.54
N PHE A 41 14.02 -2.46 -0.69
CA PHE A 41 14.98 -2.51 0.41
C PHE A 41 15.50 -1.12 0.76
N GLY A 42 15.79 -0.26 -0.22
CA GLY A 42 16.21 1.12 0.01
C GLY A 42 15.18 1.90 0.84
N ARG A 43 13.90 1.82 0.47
CA ARG A 43 12.80 2.43 1.22
C ARG A 43 12.74 1.93 2.66
N PHE A 44 12.76 0.61 2.84
CA PHE A 44 12.48 0.05 4.15
C PHE A 44 13.67 0.04 5.09
N VAL A 45 14.90 0.03 4.59
CA VAL A 45 16.09 0.29 5.40
C VAL A 45 16.02 1.71 5.98
N LEU A 46 15.71 2.71 5.15
CA LEU A 46 15.55 4.09 5.63
C LEU A 46 14.38 4.24 6.62
N TYR A 47 13.26 3.53 6.36
CA TYR A 47 12.15 3.49 7.32
C TYR A 47 12.58 2.87 8.66
N GLY A 48 13.39 1.81 8.63
CA GLY A 48 13.97 1.20 9.83
C GLY A 48 14.88 2.17 10.59
N VAL A 49 15.68 2.98 9.90
CA VAL A 49 16.50 4.03 10.52
C VAL A 49 15.63 5.07 11.22
N VAL A 50 14.56 5.55 10.58
CA VAL A 50 13.59 6.46 11.19
C VAL A 50 12.95 5.84 12.43
N ALA A 51 12.51 4.57 12.32
CA ALA A 51 11.94 3.84 13.44
C ALA A 51 12.95 3.64 14.58
N LEU A 52 14.24 3.42 14.28
CA LEU A 52 15.31 3.30 15.26
C LEU A 52 15.51 4.60 16.05
N CYS A 53 15.52 5.75 15.37
CA CYS A 53 15.60 7.06 16.02
C CYS A 53 14.45 7.28 17.02
N VAL A 54 13.23 6.85 16.67
CA VAL A 54 12.06 6.94 17.55
C VAL A 54 12.09 5.91 18.68
N PHE A 55 12.68 4.73 18.42
CA PHE A 55 12.79 3.62 19.38
C PHE A 55 13.85 3.86 20.47
N LEU A 56 15.03 4.34 20.10
CA LEU A 56 16.19 4.44 21.02
C LEU A 56 15.85 5.11 22.36
N PRO A 57 15.13 6.26 22.40
CA PRO A 57 14.77 6.89 23.67
C PRO A 57 13.78 6.07 24.51
N ARG A 58 13.15 5.06 23.93
CA ARG A 58 12.11 4.21 24.54
C ARG A 58 12.54 2.75 24.71
N ALA A 59 13.75 2.41 24.30
CA ALA A 59 14.26 1.03 24.25
C ALA A 59 14.17 0.33 25.60
N THR A 60 14.63 0.98 26.68
CA THR A 60 14.59 0.45 28.04
C THR A 60 13.19 0.13 28.54
N ARG A 61 12.17 0.82 28.03
CA ARG A 61 10.76 0.60 28.37
C ARG A 61 10.12 -0.47 27.49
N LEU A 62 10.48 -0.55 26.21
CA LEU A 62 9.82 -1.42 25.22
C LEU A 62 10.40 -2.84 25.22
N LEU A 63 11.74 -2.98 25.28
CA LEU A 63 12.41 -4.28 25.20
C LEU A 63 11.95 -5.29 26.27
N PRO A 64 11.81 -4.92 27.56
CA PRO A 64 11.40 -5.88 28.59
C PRO A 64 9.96 -6.39 28.42
N ARG A 65 9.13 -5.67 27.64
CA ARG A 65 7.72 -6.02 27.39
C ARG A 65 7.56 -6.91 26.16
N LEU A 66 8.61 -7.04 25.33
CA LEU A 66 8.54 -7.75 24.06
C LEU A 66 8.61 -9.26 24.29
N GLN A 67 7.70 -10.00 23.70
CA GLN A 67 7.63 -11.46 23.76
C GLN A 67 7.88 -12.08 22.37
N ALA A 68 8.27 -13.35 22.34
CA ALA A 68 8.49 -14.09 21.08
C ALA A 68 7.25 -14.12 20.18
N ALA A 69 6.05 -14.14 20.76
CA ALA A 69 4.80 -14.06 20.01
C ALA A 69 4.64 -12.72 19.30
N ASP A 70 5.01 -11.60 19.96
CA ASP A 70 4.97 -10.26 19.37
C ASP A 70 5.94 -10.17 18.18
N ILE A 71 7.17 -10.71 18.34
CA ILE A 71 8.17 -10.72 17.26
C ILE A 71 7.64 -11.51 16.05
N ARG A 72 7.05 -12.68 16.26
CA ARG A 72 6.47 -13.48 15.18
C ARG A 72 5.37 -12.72 14.44
N HIS A 73 4.48 -12.03 15.17
CA HIS A 73 3.44 -11.21 14.56
C HIS A 73 4.02 -10.02 13.79
N LEU A 74 5.02 -9.33 14.37
CA LEU A 74 5.70 -8.21 13.71
C LEU A 74 6.42 -8.64 12.43
N VAL A 75 7.10 -9.80 12.45
CA VAL A 75 7.74 -10.38 11.24
C VAL A 75 6.71 -10.69 10.17
N TRP A 76 5.60 -11.35 10.53
CA TRP A 76 4.52 -11.65 9.59
C TRP A 76 3.92 -10.39 8.96
N LEU A 77 3.64 -9.38 9.79
CA LEU A 77 3.11 -8.09 9.33
C LEU A 77 4.13 -7.31 8.50
N ALA A 78 5.42 -7.38 8.83
CA ALA A 78 6.48 -6.75 8.06
C ALA A 78 6.60 -7.36 6.65
N LEU A 79 6.49 -8.68 6.54
CA LEU A 79 6.51 -9.35 5.24
C LEU A 79 5.26 -9.02 4.43
N THR A 80 4.08 -9.23 5.00
CA THR A 80 2.81 -9.10 4.26
C THR A 80 2.40 -7.65 3.99
N GLY A 81 2.65 -6.74 4.90
CA GLY A 81 2.25 -5.34 4.78
C GLY A 81 3.30 -4.41 4.16
N ASN A 82 4.57 -4.84 4.12
CA ASN A 82 5.67 -4.00 3.62
C ASN A 82 6.53 -4.72 2.59
N VAL A 83 7.41 -5.62 3.00
CA VAL A 83 8.50 -6.10 2.16
C VAL A 83 7.98 -6.82 0.92
N VAL A 84 7.19 -7.90 1.10
CA VAL A 84 6.61 -8.66 -0.02
C VAL A 84 5.59 -7.80 -0.77
N TYR A 85 4.71 -7.13 -0.04
CA TYR A 85 3.71 -6.23 -0.63
C TYR A 85 4.34 -5.21 -1.57
N PHE A 86 5.31 -4.44 -1.10
CA PHE A 86 5.88 -3.36 -1.89
C PHE A 86 6.80 -3.86 -3.00
N ALA A 87 7.50 -4.98 -2.83
CA ALA A 87 8.23 -5.63 -3.91
C ALA A 87 7.29 -6.02 -5.06
N LEU A 88 6.12 -6.56 -4.74
CA LEU A 88 5.08 -6.88 -5.71
C LEU A 88 4.52 -5.62 -6.38
N VAL A 89 4.23 -4.56 -5.60
CA VAL A 89 3.79 -3.25 -6.15
C VAL A 89 4.84 -2.67 -7.08
N ALA A 90 6.11 -2.60 -6.66
CA ALA A 90 7.18 -2.03 -7.46
C ALA A 90 7.37 -2.80 -8.78
N THR A 91 7.30 -4.14 -8.72
CA THR A 91 7.34 -4.99 -9.91
C THR A 91 6.15 -4.71 -10.84
N ALA A 92 4.95 -4.66 -10.28
CA ALA A 92 3.75 -4.37 -11.06
C ALA A 92 3.83 -2.99 -11.72
N VAL A 93 4.23 -1.94 -10.99
CA VAL A 93 4.38 -0.58 -11.54
C VAL A 93 5.36 -0.57 -12.71
N GLN A 94 6.49 -1.26 -12.60
CA GLN A 94 7.47 -1.31 -13.69
C GLN A 94 7.02 -2.14 -14.89
N TRP A 95 6.12 -3.11 -14.71
CA TRP A 95 5.69 -4.01 -15.80
C TRP A 95 4.38 -3.59 -16.46
N ILE A 96 3.42 -3.03 -15.71
CA ILE A 96 2.08 -2.67 -16.21
C ILE A 96 1.71 -1.20 -15.97
N GLY A 97 2.65 -0.43 -15.41
CA GLY A 97 2.45 0.99 -15.15
C GLY A 97 1.71 1.30 -13.84
N MET A 98 1.84 2.55 -13.43
CA MET A 98 1.34 3.06 -12.16
C MET A 98 -0.20 3.08 -12.09
N ALA A 99 -0.87 3.51 -13.19
CA ALA A 99 -2.33 3.63 -13.22
C ALA A 99 -3.01 2.29 -13.00
N VAL A 100 -2.64 1.25 -13.77
CA VAL A 100 -3.24 -0.10 -13.66
C VAL A 100 -2.93 -0.71 -12.29
N THR A 101 -1.70 -0.59 -11.82
CA THR A 101 -1.30 -1.12 -10.50
C THR A 101 -2.09 -0.47 -9.38
N SER A 102 -2.23 0.86 -9.36
CA SER A 102 -2.97 1.57 -8.32
C SER A 102 -4.47 1.26 -8.33
N LEU A 103 -5.07 1.03 -9.51
CA LEU A 103 -6.47 0.61 -9.62
C LEU A 103 -6.69 -0.79 -9.03
N ILE A 104 -5.80 -1.75 -9.31
CA ILE A 104 -5.91 -3.11 -8.76
C ILE A 104 -5.69 -3.10 -7.24
N VAL A 105 -4.63 -2.46 -6.77
CA VAL A 105 -4.34 -2.35 -5.32
C VAL A 105 -5.45 -1.58 -4.60
N GLY A 106 -6.04 -0.57 -5.25
CA GLY A 106 -7.17 0.20 -4.73
C GLY A 106 -8.44 -0.60 -4.43
N LEU A 107 -8.48 -1.90 -4.76
CA LEU A 107 -9.59 -2.80 -4.39
C LEU A 107 -9.52 -3.31 -2.94
N VAL A 108 -8.47 -2.98 -2.21
CA VAL A 108 -8.29 -3.37 -0.81
C VAL A 108 -9.53 -3.10 0.06
N PRO A 109 -10.24 -1.95 -0.03
CA PRO A 109 -11.46 -1.71 0.73
C PRO A 109 -12.60 -2.69 0.46
N VAL A 110 -12.54 -3.41 -0.66
CA VAL A 110 -13.50 -4.48 -1.02
C VAL A 110 -12.99 -5.85 -0.56
N THR A 111 -11.70 -6.11 -0.75
CA THR A 111 -11.10 -7.42 -0.46
C THR A 111 -10.93 -7.68 1.03
N VAL A 112 -10.62 -6.67 1.84
CA VAL A 112 -10.49 -6.80 3.29
C VAL A 112 -11.78 -7.33 3.93
N PRO A 113 -12.97 -6.75 3.69
CA PRO A 113 -14.21 -7.30 4.21
C PRO A 113 -14.57 -8.69 3.65
N LEU A 114 -14.23 -8.98 2.39
CA LEU A 114 -14.47 -10.31 1.80
C LEU A 114 -13.63 -11.41 2.47
N LEU A 115 -12.37 -11.15 2.71
CA LEU A 115 -11.47 -12.07 3.42
C LEU A 115 -11.85 -12.19 4.91
N GLY A 116 -12.39 -11.12 5.50
CA GLY A 116 -12.88 -11.07 6.88
C GLY A 116 -14.30 -11.59 7.07
N ARG A 117 -14.95 -12.19 6.07
CA ARG A 117 -16.37 -12.58 6.07
C ARG A 117 -16.81 -13.52 7.22
N ASN A 118 -15.88 -14.23 7.81
CA ASN A 118 -16.16 -15.10 8.97
C ASN A 118 -16.20 -14.31 10.29
N THR A 119 -16.04 -12.99 10.27
CA THR A 119 -16.20 -12.11 11.43
C THR A 119 -17.63 -11.60 11.49
N HIS A 120 -18.12 -11.35 12.71
CA HIS A 120 -19.47 -10.81 12.94
C HIS A 120 -19.67 -9.49 12.16
N GLY A 121 -20.76 -9.39 11.42
CA GLY A 121 -21.09 -8.18 10.64
C GLY A 121 -20.67 -8.20 9.17
N ALA A 122 -20.16 -9.32 8.65
CA ALA A 122 -19.81 -9.45 7.23
C ALA A 122 -21.07 -9.46 6.33
N LEU A 123 -20.99 -8.74 5.20
CA LEU A 123 -22.06 -8.71 4.20
C LEU A 123 -22.18 -10.05 3.45
N PRO A 124 -23.41 -10.51 3.15
CA PRO A 124 -23.59 -11.68 2.31
C PRO A 124 -23.06 -11.40 0.89
N LEU A 125 -22.30 -12.37 0.35
CA LEU A 125 -21.62 -12.26 -0.95
C LEU A 125 -22.57 -11.80 -2.08
N ARG A 126 -23.82 -12.25 -2.07
CA ARG A 126 -24.85 -11.85 -3.06
C ARG A 126 -25.01 -10.33 -3.18
N ARG A 127 -24.87 -9.59 -2.09
CA ARG A 127 -24.95 -8.12 -2.11
C ARG A 127 -23.72 -7.45 -2.72
N MET A 128 -22.61 -8.17 -2.81
CA MET A 128 -21.34 -7.67 -3.35
C MET A 128 -21.16 -8.01 -4.84
N LEU A 129 -21.90 -8.98 -5.38
CA LEU A 129 -21.71 -9.46 -6.76
C LEU A 129 -21.79 -8.33 -7.81
N ALA A 130 -22.81 -7.47 -7.74
CA ALA A 130 -22.98 -6.41 -8.73
C ALA A 130 -21.87 -5.33 -8.68
N PRO A 131 -21.49 -4.76 -7.50
CA PRO A 131 -20.31 -3.90 -7.43
C PRO A 131 -19.03 -4.60 -7.91
N MET A 132 -18.82 -5.87 -7.55
CA MET A 132 -17.64 -6.64 -7.98
C MET A 132 -17.62 -6.86 -9.49
N ALA A 133 -18.76 -7.19 -10.10
CA ALA A 133 -18.85 -7.33 -11.55
C ALA A 133 -18.45 -6.02 -12.25
N LEU A 134 -18.93 -4.88 -11.76
CA LEU A 134 -18.58 -3.56 -12.30
C LEU A 134 -17.07 -3.29 -12.20
N ILE A 135 -16.46 -3.59 -11.06
CA ILE A 135 -15.02 -3.47 -10.85
C ILE A 135 -14.25 -4.39 -11.79
N LEU A 136 -14.63 -5.67 -11.86
CA LEU A 136 -13.98 -6.66 -12.74
C LEU A 136 -14.08 -6.25 -14.22
N THR A 137 -15.24 -5.75 -14.65
CA THR A 137 -15.40 -5.22 -16.01
C THR A 137 -14.43 -4.08 -16.28
N GLY A 138 -14.29 -3.12 -15.36
CA GLY A 138 -13.32 -2.04 -15.49
C GLY A 138 -11.88 -2.54 -15.56
N ILE A 139 -11.50 -3.52 -14.72
CA ILE A 139 -10.16 -4.15 -14.74
C ILE A 139 -9.94 -4.86 -16.09
N VAL A 140 -10.90 -5.64 -16.56
CA VAL A 140 -10.78 -6.34 -17.85
C VAL A 140 -10.61 -5.34 -18.99
N LEU A 141 -11.41 -4.27 -19.03
CA LEU A 141 -11.34 -3.26 -20.09
C LEU A 141 -9.99 -2.52 -20.11
N VAL A 142 -9.47 -2.13 -18.95
CA VAL A 142 -8.16 -1.45 -18.87
C VAL A 142 -7.02 -2.37 -19.31
N ASN A 143 -7.12 -3.65 -18.99
CA ASN A 143 -6.09 -4.63 -19.33
C ASN A 143 -6.23 -5.13 -20.79
N ALA A 144 -7.45 -5.25 -21.30
CA ALA A 144 -7.70 -5.69 -22.68
C ALA A 144 -7.04 -4.74 -23.71
N HIS A 145 -7.17 -3.43 -23.50
CA HIS A 145 -6.52 -2.44 -24.35
C HIS A 145 -5.00 -2.58 -24.34
N ALA A 146 -4.40 -2.71 -23.17
CA ALA A 146 -2.95 -2.88 -23.03
C ALA A 146 -2.42 -4.19 -23.64
N LEU A 147 -3.20 -5.28 -23.54
CA LEU A 147 -2.86 -6.57 -24.14
C LEU A 147 -2.94 -6.59 -25.66
N THR A 148 -3.86 -5.79 -26.23
CA THR A 148 -4.05 -5.73 -27.71
C THR A 148 -3.11 -4.72 -28.40
N THR A 149 -2.66 -3.69 -27.69
CA THR A 149 -1.85 -2.61 -28.26
C THR A 149 -0.38 -2.66 -27.84
N GLY A 150 -0.02 -3.54 -26.89
CA GLY A 150 1.35 -3.72 -26.42
C GLY A 150 2.28 -4.37 -27.47
N PRO A 151 3.60 -4.19 -27.36
CA PRO A 151 4.57 -4.83 -28.27
C PRO A 151 4.41 -6.35 -28.31
N GLU A 152 4.59 -6.95 -29.48
CA GLU A 152 4.58 -8.41 -29.62
C GLU A 152 5.59 -9.05 -28.67
N GLY A 153 5.20 -10.12 -27.96
CA GLY A 153 6.03 -10.81 -26.96
C GLY A 153 6.01 -10.21 -25.55
N SER A 154 5.43 -9.03 -25.34
CA SER A 154 5.32 -8.41 -23.99
C SER A 154 4.14 -8.91 -23.16
N GLN A 155 3.21 -9.64 -23.78
CA GLN A 155 1.94 -10.06 -23.15
C GLN A 155 2.15 -10.92 -21.90
N GLY A 156 3.11 -11.85 -21.92
CA GLY A 156 3.43 -12.69 -20.76
C GLY A 156 3.92 -11.85 -19.56
N ARG A 157 4.81 -10.90 -19.82
CA ARG A 157 5.31 -9.98 -18.78
C ARG A 157 4.19 -9.10 -18.24
N TYR A 158 3.30 -8.63 -19.10
CA TYR A 158 2.15 -7.83 -18.70
C TYR A 158 1.21 -8.64 -17.78
N LEU A 159 0.85 -9.87 -18.15
CA LEU A 159 0.00 -10.74 -17.32
C LEU A 159 0.64 -11.06 -15.97
N LEU A 160 1.95 -11.30 -15.94
CA LEU A 160 2.69 -11.46 -14.69
C LEU A 160 2.65 -10.18 -13.85
N GLY A 161 2.72 -9.00 -14.46
CA GLY A 161 2.58 -7.71 -13.76
C GLY A 161 1.20 -7.55 -13.12
N VAL A 162 0.13 -7.94 -13.82
CA VAL A 162 -1.23 -7.98 -13.26
C VAL A 162 -1.30 -8.95 -12.08
N LEU A 163 -0.70 -10.13 -12.21
CA LEU A 163 -0.63 -11.10 -11.12
C LEU A 163 0.11 -10.52 -9.90
N MET A 164 1.23 -9.82 -10.11
CA MET A 164 1.95 -9.14 -9.02
C MET A 164 1.06 -8.10 -8.32
N ALA A 165 0.31 -7.28 -9.06
CA ALA A 165 -0.62 -6.32 -8.47
C ALA A 165 -1.73 -6.98 -7.66
N VAL A 166 -2.30 -8.09 -8.14
CA VAL A 166 -3.33 -8.88 -7.42
C VAL A 166 -2.74 -9.49 -6.15
N LEU A 167 -1.56 -10.08 -6.23
CA LEU A 167 -0.86 -10.64 -5.05
C LEU A 167 -0.54 -9.54 -4.04
N ALA A 168 -0.11 -8.36 -4.47
CA ALA A 168 0.10 -7.21 -3.60
C ALA A 168 -1.19 -6.81 -2.87
N MET A 169 -2.29 -6.68 -3.59
CA MET A 169 -3.61 -6.40 -3.02
C MET A 169 -4.01 -7.43 -1.96
N LEU A 170 -3.80 -8.72 -2.22
CA LEU A 170 -4.11 -9.81 -1.28
C LEU A 170 -3.18 -9.78 -0.05
N CYS A 171 -1.88 -9.53 -0.24
CA CYS A 171 -0.91 -9.38 0.84
C CYS A 171 -1.33 -8.25 1.78
N TRP A 172 -1.64 -7.07 1.23
CA TRP A 172 -2.03 -5.94 2.04
C TRP A 172 -3.39 -6.14 2.73
N SER A 173 -4.33 -6.79 2.04
CA SER A 173 -5.64 -7.14 2.63
C SER A 173 -5.47 -8.10 3.81
N ARG A 174 -4.59 -9.08 3.69
CA ARG A 174 -4.25 -10.00 4.77
C ARG A 174 -3.57 -9.28 5.93
N TYR A 175 -2.58 -8.44 5.64
CA TYR A 175 -1.93 -7.58 6.61
C TYR A 175 -2.95 -6.74 7.40
N ALA A 176 -3.87 -6.05 6.72
CA ALA A 176 -4.85 -5.19 7.35
C ALA A 176 -5.73 -5.93 8.38
N LEU A 177 -6.17 -7.15 8.03
CA LEU A 177 -6.95 -8.02 8.93
C LEU A 177 -6.14 -8.48 10.14
N ASP A 178 -4.93 -8.98 9.90
CA ASP A 178 -4.10 -9.53 10.96
C ASP A 178 -3.57 -8.43 11.88
N ASN A 179 -3.15 -7.28 11.33
CA ASN A 179 -2.70 -6.13 12.12
C ASN A 179 -3.79 -5.64 13.08
N THR A 180 -5.03 -5.54 12.61
CA THR A 180 -6.16 -5.13 13.46
C THR A 180 -6.37 -6.12 14.61
N ARG A 181 -6.27 -7.43 14.34
CA ARG A 181 -6.41 -8.49 15.36
C ARG A 181 -5.28 -8.46 16.37
N TYR A 182 -4.04 -8.39 15.90
CA TYR A 182 -2.86 -8.40 16.77
C TYR A 182 -2.76 -7.13 17.61
N LEU A 183 -3.07 -5.97 17.04
CA LEU A 183 -3.06 -4.72 17.78
C LEU A 183 -4.15 -4.69 18.87
N ALA A 184 -5.33 -5.21 18.60
CA ALA A 184 -6.41 -5.31 19.59
C ALA A 184 -6.05 -6.21 20.80
N GLN A 185 -5.17 -7.19 20.60
CA GLN A 185 -4.67 -8.10 21.65
C GLN A 185 -3.31 -7.68 22.23
N SER A 186 -2.68 -6.67 21.63
CA SER A 186 -1.35 -6.23 21.99
C SER A 186 -1.35 -5.45 23.32
N ARG A 187 -0.27 -5.61 24.08
CA ARG A 187 0.07 -4.80 25.26
C ARG A 187 0.71 -3.47 24.91
N PHE A 188 1.00 -3.23 23.61
CA PHE A 188 1.59 -2.02 23.09
C PHE A 188 0.50 -1.08 22.56
N ASN A 189 0.68 0.22 22.74
CA ASN A 189 -0.18 1.19 22.07
C ASN A 189 0.19 1.30 20.57
N GLY A 190 -0.66 1.97 19.77
CA GLY A 190 -0.47 2.06 18.34
C GLY A 190 0.88 2.67 17.90
N THR A 191 1.40 3.65 18.64
CA THR A 191 2.71 4.26 18.36
C THR A 191 3.86 3.31 18.68
N GLU A 192 3.81 2.64 19.84
CA GLU A 192 4.81 1.63 20.24
C GLU A 192 4.82 0.47 19.23
N TRP A 193 3.65 -0.03 18.84
CA TRP A 193 3.48 -1.09 17.85
C TRP A 193 4.05 -0.70 16.48
N SER A 194 3.72 0.48 15.98
CA SER A 194 4.24 0.99 14.70
C SER A 194 5.75 1.18 14.73
N THR A 195 6.32 1.60 15.87
CA THR A 195 7.76 1.75 16.03
C THR A 195 8.46 0.39 15.97
N LEU A 196 7.98 -0.61 16.74
CA LEU A 196 8.53 -1.97 16.73
C LEU A 196 8.39 -2.61 15.34
N TRP A 197 7.25 -2.40 14.69
CA TRP A 197 7.02 -2.88 13.35
C TRP A 197 7.99 -2.27 12.33
N GLY A 198 8.21 -0.94 12.37
CA GLY A 198 9.19 -0.27 11.52
C GLY A 198 10.62 -0.78 11.70
N LEU A 199 11.03 -1.09 12.94
CA LEU A 199 12.33 -1.72 13.22
C LEU A 199 12.45 -3.09 12.56
N VAL A 200 11.44 -3.93 12.71
CA VAL A 200 11.44 -5.29 12.13
C VAL A 200 11.45 -5.23 10.61
N VAL A 201 10.66 -4.32 9.99
CA VAL A 201 10.67 -4.07 8.56
C VAL A 201 12.05 -3.66 8.07
N GLY A 202 12.71 -2.71 8.76
CA GLY A 202 14.05 -2.24 8.42
C GLY A 202 15.10 -3.34 8.55
N LEU A 203 15.07 -4.09 9.63
CA LEU A 203 16.00 -5.21 9.87
C LEU A 203 15.86 -6.30 8.80
N ILE A 204 14.64 -6.75 8.52
CA ILE A 204 14.38 -7.76 7.48
C ILE A 204 14.88 -7.26 6.13
N SER A 205 14.59 -6.01 5.78
CA SER A 205 15.00 -5.43 4.51
C SER A 205 16.53 -5.32 4.40
N ALA A 206 17.21 -4.91 5.47
CA ALA A 206 18.67 -4.85 5.51
C ALA A 206 19.31 -6.24 5.37
N LEU A 207 18.78 -7.24 6.06
CA LEU A 207 19.26 -8.64 5.97
C LEU A 207 19.03 -9.23 4.58
N LEU A 208 17.85 -9.03 4.01
CA LEU A 208 17.54 -9.51 2.66
C LEU A 208 18.37 -8.81 1.59
N TRP A 209 18.64 -7.51 1.75
CA TRP A 209 19.50 -6.79 0.81
C TRP A 209 20.96 -7.24 0.93
N ALA A 210 21.46 -7.43 2.13
CA ALA A 210 22.79 -7.99 2.35
C ALA A 210 22.91 -9.41 1.78
N LEU A 211 21.89 -10.27 1.96
CA LEU A 211 21.85 -11.60 1.37
C LEU A 211 21.85 -11.53 -0.16
N LEU A 212 21.02 -10.66 -0.74
CA LEU A 212 20.99 -10.44 -2.18
C LEU A 212 22.36 -9.99 -2.72
N TRP A 213 23.05 -9.11 -2.01
CA TRP A 213 24.39 -8.68 -2.35
C TRP A 213 25.42 -9.82 -2.32
N LEU A 214 25.32 -10.73 -1.34
CA LEU A 214 26.22 -11.88 -1.22
C LEU A 214 25.98 -12.94 -2.32
N VAL A 215 24.69 -13.18 -2.67
CA VAL A 215 24.32 -14.24 -3.62
C VAL A 215 24.34 -13.75 -5.05
N SER A 216 23.96 -12.52 -5.31
CA SER A 216 23.88 -11.91 -6.63
C SER A 216 24.20 -10.41 -6.54
N PRO A 217 25.50 -10.04 -6.52
CA PRO A 217 25.93 -8.65 -6.43
C PRO A 217 25.35 -7.76 -7.54
N GLU A 218 25.19 -8.30 -8.76
CA GLU A 218 24.59 -7.60 -9.89
C GLU A 218 23.10 -7.28 -9.62
N ALA A 219 22.33 -8.24 -9.11
CA ALA A 219 20.92 -8.03 -8.76
C ALA A 219 20.73 -7.08 -7.57
N SER A 220 21.73 -7.01 -6.69
CA SER A 220 21.73 -6.05 -5.57
C SER A 220 21.96 -4.60 -6.03
N GLY A 221 22.48 -4.42 -7.23
CA GLY A 221 22.83 -3.14 -7.83
C GLY A 221 23.99 -2.41 -7.19
N ALA A 222 24.66 -3.03 -6.21
CA ALA A 222 25.76 -2.39 -5.47
C ALA A 222 26.93 -1.96 -6.34
N ASN A 223 27.09 -2.58 -7.52
CA ASN A 223 28.18 -2.35 -8.45
C ASN A 223 27.70 -2.18 -9.91
N ASN A 224 26.55 -1.54 -10.14
CA ASN A 224 26.14 -1.24 -11.49
C ASN A 224 26.81 0.07 -11.96
N PRO A 225 27.93 -0.01 -12.73
CA PRO A 225 28.65 1.17 -13.18
C PRO A 225 27.85 2.01 -14.20
N ASP A 226 26.80 1.42 -14.76
CA ASP A 226 25.98 2.06 -15.79
C ASP A 226 24.97 3.07 -15.21
N ILE A 227 24.77 3.04 -13.87
CA ILE A 227 23.87 3.98 -13.21
C ILE A 227 24.65 5.22 -12.73
N PRO A 228 24.38 6.41 -13.32
CA PRO A 228 25.06 7.64 -12.93
C PRO A 228 24.83 8.01 -11.45
N ALA A 229 25.81 8.69 -10.84
CA ALA A 229 25.75 9.11 -9.43
C ALA A 229 24.49 9.94 -9.11
N GLN A 230 24.04 10.80 -10.06
CA GLN A 230 22.84 11.60 -9.91
C GLN A 230 21.57 10.73 -9.75
N ARG A 231 21.52 9.57 -10.42
CA ARG A 231 20.39 8.62 -10.30
C ARG A 231 20.39 7.93 -8.94
N TRP A 232 21.57 7.62 -8.38
CA TRP A 232 21.71 7.13 -7.01
C TRP A 232 21.29 8.19 -5.98
N GLN A 233 21.63 9.46 -6.20
CA GLN A 233 21.14 10.55 -5.33
C GLN A 233 19.60 10.63 -5.35
N LEU A 234 19.00 10.58 -6.54
CA LEU A 234 17.56 10.56 -6.71
C LEU A 234 16.92 9.32 -6.03
N PHE A 235 17.54 8.15 -6.20
CA PHE A 235 17.11 6.91 -5.53
C PHE A 235 17.02 7.08 -4.01
N TRP A 236 18.08 7.57 -3.38
CA TRP A 236 18.09 7.76 -1.93
C TRP A 236 17.14 8.87 -1.48
N LEU A 237 17.04 9.96 -2.23
CA LEU A 237 16.12 11.06 -1.94
C LEU A 237 14.65 10.60 -1.98
N LEU A 238 14.24 9.90 -3.04
CA LEU A 238 12.87 9.41 -3.17
C LEU A 238 12.54 8.35 -2.12
N ASN A 239 13.43 7.40 -1.88
CA ASN A 239 13.23 6.39 -0.84
C ASN A 239 13.16 7.00 0.56
N LEU A 240 13.98 8.02 0.87
CA LEU A 240 13.92 8.75 2.14
C LEU A 240 12.60 9.53 2.25
N ALA A 241 12.20 10.23 1.19
CA ALA A 241 10.95 10.95 1.16
C ALA A 241 9.75 10.03 1.46
N VAL A 242 9.68 8.88 0.80
CA VAL A 242 8.60 7.90 1.03
C VAL A 242 8.72 7.22 2.40
N ALA A 243 9.92 6.94 2.89
CA ALA A 243 10.12 6.39 4.23
C ALA A 243 9.60 7.35 5.33
N VAL A 244 9.89 8.63 5.21
CA VAL A 244 9.47 9.65 6.19
C VAL A 244 8.00 10.03 5.96
N LEU A 245 7.64 10.44 4.74
CA LEU A 245 6.34 11.02 4.46
C LEU A 245 5.23 9.96 4.39
N SER A 246 5.42 8.90 3.61
CA SER A 246 4.36 7.90 3.42
C SER A 246 4.36 6.86 4.54
N SER A 247 5.54 6.33 4.94
CA SER A 247 5.58 5.25 5.92
C SER A 247 5.44 5.76 7.35
N TRP A 248 6.05 6.87 7.74
CA TRP A 248 5.97 7.37 9.10
C TRP A 248 4.85 8.40 9.29
N LEU A 249 4.90 9.51 8.56
CA LEU A 249 3.93 10.62 8.69
C LEU A 249 2.54 10.21 8.18
N GLY A 250 2.46 9.48 7.07
CA GLY A 250 1.19 8.98 6.53
C GLY A 250 0.46 8.07 7.52
N ASN A 251 1.17 7.12 8.14
CA ASN A 251 0.60 6.27 9.18
C ASN A 251 0.16 7.07 10.42
N TRP A 252 0.95 8.07 10.85
CA TRP A 252 0.56 8.93 11.95
C TRP A 252 -0.71 9.71 11.64
N MET A 253 -0.80 10.31 10.45
CA MET A 253 -2.01 11.04 10.01
C MET A 253 -3.23 10.12 9.91
N TRP A 254 -3.05 8.91 9.39
CA TRP A 254 -4.12 7.91 9.33
C TRP A 254 -4.63 7.49 10.71
N ASN A 255 -3.74 7.26 11.64
CA ASN A 255 -4.10 6.97 13.03
C ASN A 255 -4.82 8.15 13.68
N ALA A 256 -4.37 9.40 13.42
CA ALA A 256 -5.03 10.61 13.90
C ALA A 256 -6.45 10.79 13.30
N ALA A 257 -6.64 10.43 12.02
CA ALA A 257 -7.95 10.38 11.38
C ALA A 257 -8.86 9.32 12.00
N SER A 258 -8.33 8.11 12.20
CA SER A 258 -9.08 6.97 12.75
C SER A 258 -9.60 7.21 14.17
N GLN A 259 -8.93 8.06 14.95
CA GLN A 259 -9.37 8.48 16.27
C GLN A 259 -10.50 9.53 16.24
N ARG A 260 -10.66 10.25 15.12
CA ARG A 260 -11.60 11.38 14.97
C ARG A 260 -12.80 11.06 14.11
N LEU A 261 -12.73 10.01 13.31
CA LEU A 261 -13.77 9.62 12.36
C LEU A 261 -14.40 8.29 12.76
N PRO A 262 -15.69 8.07 12.47
CA PRO A 262 -16.31 6.76 12.64
C PRO A 262 -15.59 5.69 11.80
N ILE A 263 -15.35 4.51 12.35
CA ILE A 263 -14.61 3.42 11.72
C ILE A 263 -15.17 3.01 10.35
N THR A 264 -16.49 3.08 10.20
CA THR A 264 -17.19 2.81 8.94
C THR A 264 -16.89 3.86 7.85
N PHE A 265 -16.48 5.05 8.24
CA PHE A 265 -16.17 6.14 7.32
C PHE A 265 -14.69 6.14 6.91
N VAL A 266 -13.79 5.84 7.84
CA VAL A 266 -12.34 5.82 7.61
C VAL A 266 -11.95 4.86 6.47
N GLY A 267 -12.48 3.62 6.49
CA GLY A 267 -12.19 2.63 5.44
C GLY A 267 -12.59 3.06 4.03
N GLN A 268 -13.58 3.96 3.91
CA GLN A 268 -14.01 4.48 2.60
C GLN A 268 -13.07 5.53 2.04
N LEU A 269 -12.39 6.26 2.92
CA LEU A 269 -11.45 7.31 2.51
C LEU A 269 -10.21 6.74 1.82
N LEU A 270 -9.92 5.44 1.96
CA LEU A 270 -8.84 4.76 1.20
C LEU A 270 -9.03 4.84 -0.32
N VAL A 271 -10.25 5.06 -0.81
CA VAL A 271 -10.49 5.33 -2.25
C VAL A 271 -9.68 6.53 -2.73
N PHE A 272 -9.47 7.52 -1.88
CA PHE A 272 -8.69 8.71 -2.23
C PHE A 272 -7.22 8.41 -2.50
N GLU A 273 -6.64 7.36 -1.92
CA GLU A 273 -5.30 6.90 -2.26
C GLU A 273 -5.19 6.57 -3.76
N THR A 274 -6.15 5.80 -4.30
CA THR A 274 -6.20 5.48 -5.72
C THR A 274 -6.40 6.72 -6.59
N LEU A 275 -7.25 7.65 -6.15
CA LEU A 275 -7.48 8.91 -6.89
C LEU A 275 -6.21 9.77 -6.92
N PHE A 276 -5.49 9.88 -5.80
CA PHE A 276 -4.20 10.58 -5.76
C PHE A 276 -3.14 9.87 -6.60
N ALA A 277 -3.06 8.53 -6.55
CA ALA A 277 -2.13 7.77 -7.39
C ALA A 277 -2.38 8.01 -8.88
N LEU A 278 -3.64 8.01 -9.32
CA LEU A 278 -4.01 8.35 -10.70
C LEU A 278 -3.69 9.80 -11.06
N ALA A 279 -3.98 10.74 -10.16
CA ALA A 279 -3.62 12.15 -10.38
C ALA A 279 -2.11 12.32 -10.54
N TYR A 280 -1.31 11.67 -9.69
CA TYR A 280 0.16 11.70 -9.80
C TYR A 280 0.67 11.02 -11.08
N HIS A 281 0.02 9.93 -11.52
CA HIS A 281 0.36 9.29 -12.80
C HIS A 281 0.20 10.25 -13.97
N PHE A 282 -0.97 10.91 -14.09
CA PHE A 282 -1.21 11.84 -15.19
C PHE A 282 -0.36 13.12 -15.11
N LEU A 283 -0.07 13.60 -13.90
CA LEU A 283 0.89 14.68 -13.69
C LEU A 283 2.31 14.28 -14.10
N TYR A 284 2.73 13.07 -13.77
CA TYR A 284 4.05 12.55 -14.15
C TYR A 284 4.20 12.38 -15.65
N GLU A 285 3.15 11.87 -16.33
CA GLU A 285 3.12 11.73 -17.78
C GLU A 285 2.84 13.03 -18.54
N GLN A 286 2.58 14.14 -17.82
CA GLN A 286 2.26 15.45 -18.39
C GLN A 286 1.11 15.40 -19.42
N ARG A 287 0.09 14.56 -19.15
CA ARG A 287 -1.07 14.37 -20.04
C ARG A 287 -2.37 14.21 -19.27
N LEU A 288 -3.48 14.43 -19.96
CA LEU A 288 -4.80 14.07 -19.45
C LEU A 288 -5.16 12.62 -19.82
N PRO A 289 -6.04 11.96 -19.02
CA PRO A 289 -6.55 10.63 -19.36
C PRO A 289 -7.24 10.62 -20.71
N ARG A 290 -6.98 9.60 -21.52
CA ARG A 290 -7.69 9.37 -22.78
C ARG A 290 -9.09 8.83 -22.48
N LEU A 291 -10.06 9.01 -23.43
CA LEU A 291 -11.42 8.49 -23.26
C LEU A 291 -11.45 6.97 -22.99
N GLY A 292 -10.55 6.22 -23.65
CA GLY A 292 -10.42 4.77 -23.44
C GLY A 292 -9.89 4.38 -22.05
N GLU A 293 -9.19 5.28 -21.35
CA GLU A 293 -8.70 5.09 -19.97
C GLU A 293 -9.75 5.55 -18.95
N LEU A 294 -10.51 6.61 -19.26
CA LEU A 294 -11.52 7.18 -18.36
C LEU A 294 -12.66 6.19 -18.08
N ALA A 295 -13.19 5.52 -19.10
CA ALA A 295 -14.33 4.62 -18.93
C ALA A 295 -14.03 3.45 -17.96
N PRO A 296 -12.93 2.68 -18.11
CA PRO A 296 -12.54 1.66 -17.14
C PRO A 296 -12.29 2.19 -15.73
N MET A 297 -11.63 3.34 -15.61
CA MET A 297 -11.36 3.98 -14.31
C MET A 297 -12.66 4.36 -13.60
N LEU A 298 -13.60 4.98 -14.30
CA LEU A 298 -14.90 5.34 -13.75
C LEU A 298 -15.71 4.11 -13.33
N LEU A 299 -15.65 3.01 -14.09
CA LEU A 299 -16.31 1.75 -13.72
C LEU A 299 -15.75 1.18 -12.42
N ILE A 300 -14.41 1.15 -12.25
CA ILE A 300 -13.76 0.68 -11.03
C ILE A 300 -14.14 1.57 -9.84
N LEU A 301 -14.02 2.89 -9.99
CA LEU A 301 -14.35 3.84 -8.93
C LEU A 301 -15.83 3.80 -8.56
N ALA A 302 -16.73 3.70 -9.54
CA ALA A 302 -18.17 3.57 -9.30
C ALA A 302 -18.52 2.27 -8.58
N GLY A 303 -17.93 1.15 -9.00
CA GLY A 303 -18.09 -0.15 -8.34
C GLY A 303 -17.56 -0.16 -6.91
N LEU A 304 -16.41 0.49 -6.68
CA LEU A 304 -15.84 0.66 -5.36
C LEU A 304 -16.73 1.52 -4.46
N ALA A 305 -17.18 2.69 -4.94
CA ALA A 305 -18.10 3.56 -4.20
C ALA A 305 -19.43 2.86 -3.90
N TRP A 306 -19.95 2.06 -4.85
CA TRP A 306 -21.17 1.27 -4.63
C TRP A 306 -20.98 0.19 -3.58
N SER A 307 -19.86 -0.54 -3.63
CA SER A 307 -19.49 -1.53 -2.61
C SER A 307 -19.47 -0.92 -1.21
N LEU A 308 -18.79 0.22 -1.06
CA LEU A 308 -18.67 0.94 0.20
C LEU A 308 -20.03 1.39 0.76
N ARG A 309 -20.91 1.96 -0.09
CA ARG A 309 -22.27 2.34 0.32
C ARG A 309 -23.08 1.15 0.84
N ARG A 310 -22.92 -0.03 0.25
CA ARG A 310 -23.60 -1.26 0.71
C ARG A 310 -23.10 -1.72 2.08
N TYR A 311 -21.80 -1.62 2.34
CA TYR A 311 -21.26 -1.88 3.69
C TYR A 311 -21.81 -0.93 4.74
N GLN A 312 -21.91 0.38 4.42
CA GLN A 312 -22.50 1.36 5.33
C GLN A 312 -23.95 1.08 5.66
N ALA A 313 -24.77 0.80 4.63
CA ALA A 313 -26.19 0.52 4.80
C ALA A 313 -26.41 -0.69 5.71
N ALA A 314 -25.59 -1.75 5.60
CA ALA A 314 -25.70 -2.92 6.44
C ALA A 314 -25.23 -2.68 7.88
N GLY A 315 -24.16 -1.90 8.08
CA GLY A 315 -23.71 -1.52 9.42
C GLY A 315 -24.73 -0.67 10.18
N ARG A 316 -25.49 0.18 9.46
CA ARG A 316 -26.60 0.96 10.06
C ARG A 316 -27.83 0.13 10.40
N ALA A 317 -28.05 -0.98 9.68
CA ALA A 317 -29.20 -1.87 9.94
C ALA A 317 -28.91 -2.85 11.09
N ALA A 318 -27.66 -3.02 11.50
CA ALA A 318 -27.24 -3.90 12.58
C ALA A 318 -26.98 -3.15 13.90
N ALA A 319 -26.95 -1.81 13.88
CA ALA A 319 -26.85 -0.93 15.04
C ALA A 319 -28.22 -0.44 15.49
#